data_85ac2e0ef790a090d3d2e3d05ae672b7
#
_entry.id   85ac2e0ef790a090d3d2e3d05ae672b7
#
_cell.length_a   1.000
_cell.length_b   1.000
_cell.length_c   1.000
_cell.angle_alpha   90.00
_cell.angle_beta   90.00
_cell.angle_gamma   90.00
#
_symmetry.space_group_name_H-M   'P 1'
#
loop_
_entity.id
_entity.type
_entity.pdbx_description
1 polymer ?
#
loop_
_entity_poly.entity_id
_entity_poly.type
_entity_poly.pdbx_seq_one_letter_code
_entity_poly.pdbx_strand_id
1 'polypeptide(L)'
;MSRKFPQSNVFQVQNIALAIGLFFLPVSASAQQPAGSAFSQFAGDWSGEGTVKTTAGPEKIRCKVHYDVASGGASLGQILNCASASYKLEIRSKVAAKGTRFSGKWNEITRDTIGNISGTITDTGIRGKIDGIGFTADMAMSIEANRQSITINPTGATDISQVAITLKRI
;
A
#
# COMPACT_ATOMS: atom_id res chain seq x y z
N MET A 1 56.23 -87.92 -3.06
CA MET A 1 56.49 -86.69 -3.82
C MET A 1 55.10 -86.01 -4.01
N SER A 2 54.79 -85.14 -3.09
CA SER A 2 53.49 -84.37 -3.13
C SER A 2 53.77 -82.89 -3.41
N ARG A 3 53.29 -82.41 -4.53
CA ARG A 3 53.38 -80.96 -4.86
C ARG A 3 52.08 -80.27 -4.41
N LYS A 4 52.27 -79.36 -3.54
CA LYS A 4 51.24 -78.45 -3.00
C LYS A 4 51.07 -77.26 -3.97
N PHE A 5 49.84 -77.03 -4.47
CA PHE A 5 49.51 -75.81 -5.26
C PHE A 5 49.09 -74.66 -4.33
N PRO A 6 49.49 -73.45 -4.59
CA PRO A 6 49.05 -72.28 -3.78
C PRO A 6 47.62 -71.86 -4.20
N GLN A 7 46.88 -71.50 -3.19
CA GLN A 7 45.53 -70.90 -3.33
C GLN A 7 45.64 -69.44 -3.80
N SER A 8 44.86 -69.12 -4.84
CA SER A 8 44.71 -67.78 -5.39
C SER A 8 43.75 -66.99 -4.51
N ASN A 9 44.20 -65.87 -3.98
CA ASN A 9 43.37 -64.89 -3.30
C ASN A 9 42.46 -64.18 -4.31
N VAL A 10 41.15 -64.37 -4.18
CA VAL A 10 40.15 -63.60 -4.90
C VAL A 10 39.98 -62.25 -4.22
N PHE A 11 40.42 -61.19 -4.89
CA PHE A 11 40.15 -59.82 -4.48
C PHE A 11 38.68 -59.54 -4.64
N GLN A 12 38.00 -59.34 -3.51
CA GLN A 12 36.59 -58.92 -3.48
C GLN A 12 36.56 -57.39 -3.68
N VAL A 13 36.12 -57.00 -4.87
CA VAL A 13 35.91 -55.56 -5.19
C VAL A 13 34.62 -55.13 -4.52
N GLN A 14 34.74 -54.40 -3.41
CA GLN A 14 33.58 -53.74 -2.79
C GLN A 14 33.16 -52.52 -3.63
N ASN A 15 31.99 -52.62 -4.26
CA ASN A 15 31.33 -51.50 -4.93
C ASN A 15 30.86 -50.48 -3.89
N ILE A 16 31.57 -49.37 -3.78
CA ILE A 16 31.15 -48.22 -3.00
C ILE A 16 30.14 -47.47 -3.91
N ALA A 17 28.85 -47.67 -3.65
CA ALA A 17 27.81 -46.84 -4.26
C ALA A 17 27.82 -45.46 -3.61
N LEU A 18 28.35 -44.48 -4.34
CA LEU A 18 28.31 -43.09 -3.97
C LEU A 18 26.89 -42.57 -4.17
N ALA A 19 26.07 -42.53 -3.11
CA ALA A 19 24.75 -41.90 -3.12
C ALA A 19 24.90 -40.39 -3.15
N ILE A 20 24.78 -39.79 -4.33
CA ILE A 20 24.69 -38.33 -4.50
C ILE A 20 23.27 -37.92 -4.08
N GLY A 21 23.12 -37.51 -2.81
CA GLY A 21 21.89 -36.90 -2.31
C GLY A 21 21.69 -35.54 -2.96
N LEU A 22 20.75 -35.41 -3.90
CA LEU A 22 20.27 -34.11 -4.37
C LEU A 22 19.49 -33.45 -3.22
N PHE A 23 20.13 -32.50 -2.55
CA PHE A 23 19.43 -31.58 -1.65
C PHE A 23 18.57 -30.61 -2.49
N PHE A 24 17.29 -30.90 -2.63
CA PHE A 24 16.31 -29.93 -3.10
C PHE A 24 16.09 -28.88 -2.00
N LEU A 25 16.72 -27.73 -2.13
CA LEU A 25 16.38 -26.57 -1.31
C LEU A 25 15.01 -26.06 -1.76
N PRO A 26 14.03 -25.89 -0.86
CA PRO A 26 12.77 -25.27 -1.23
C PRO A 26 13.04 -23.81 -1.59
N VAL A 27 12.88 -23.46 -2.86
CA VAL A 27 12.83 -22.06 -3.30
C VAL A 27 11.50 -21.50 -2.80
N SER A 28 11.55 -20.71 -1.72
CA SER A 28 10.40 -19.94 -1.26
C SER A 28 10.06 -18.91 -2.35
N ALA A 29 9.10 -19.22 -3.20
CA ALA A 29 8.51 -18.27 -4.12
C ALA A 29 7.79 -17.22 -3.28
N SER A 30 8.40 -16.04 -3.12
CA SER A 30 7.69 -14.85 -2.63
C SER A 30 6.56 -14.57 -3.63
N ALA A 31 5.32 -14.77 -3.21
CA ALA A 31 4.15 -14.40 -4.00
C ALA A 31 4.18 -12.87 -4.15
N GLN A 32 4.70 -12.38 -5.28
CA GLN A 32 4.54 -11.00 -5.68
C GLN A 32 3.04 -10.78 -5.94
N GLN A 33 2.39 -9.99 -5.09
CA GLN A 33 1.04 -9.52 -5.36
C GLN A 33 1.04 -8.86 -6.76
N PRO A 34 0.11 -9.25 -7.64
CA PRO A 34 0.02 -8.65 -8.96
C PRO A 34 -0.18 -7.15 -8.78
N ALA A 35 0.68 -6.34 -9.41
CA ALA A 35 0.63 -4.87 -9.38
C ALA A 35 -0.74 -4.29 -9.79
N GLY A 36 -1.62 -5.11 -10.35
CA GLY A 36 -2.96 -4.76 -10.80
C GLY A 36 -4.05 -4.69 -9.72
N SER A 37 -3.78 -5.10 -8.48
CA SER A 37 -4.81 -5.09 -7.41
C SER A 37 -4.60 -4.01 -6.35
N ALA A 38 -3.57 -3.17 -6.50
CA ALA A 38 -3.10 -2.23 -5.49
C ALA A 38 -4.19 -1.33 -4.90
N PHE A 39 -5.11 -0.81 -5.73
CA PHE A 39 -6.19 0.08 -5.30
C PHE A 39 -7.57 -0.55 -5.28
N SER A 40 -7.71 -1.84 -5.62
CA SER A 40 -9.04 -2.47 -5.79
C SER A 40 -9.90 -2.40 -4.54
N GLN A 41 -9.31 -2.44 -3.36
CA GLN A 41 -10.03 -2.33 -2.08
C GLN A 41 -10.68 -0.96 -1.84
N PHE A 42 -10.23 0.10 -2.54
CA PHE A 42 -10.77 1.46 -2.39
C PHE A 42 -12.05 1.68 -3.19
N ALA A 43 -12.27 0.98 -4.31
CA ALA A 43 -13.31 1.25 -5.29
C ALA A 43 -14.70 1.50 -4.66
N GLY A 44 -15.44 2.45 -5.24
CA GLY A 44 -16.82 2.77 -4.89
C GLY A 44 -16.98 3.97 -3.99
N ASP A 45 -18.15 4.07 -3.36
CA ASP A 45 -18.57 5.22 -2.59
C ASP A 45 -18.42 4.98 -1.10
N TRP A 46 -17.97 6.03 -0.41
CA TRP A 46 -17.71 6.01 1.02
C TRP A 46 -18.20 7.31 1.65
N SER A 47 -18.73 7.24 2.86
CA SER A 47 -19.14 8.42 3.61
C SER A 47 -18.83 8.28 5.09
N GLY A 48 -18.66 9.42 5.77
CA GLY A 48 -18.42 9.43 7.19
C GLY A 48 -18.10 10.80 7.75
N GLU A 49 -17.44 10.78 8.89
CA GLU A 49 -17.18 11.98 9.69
C GLU A 49 -15.71 12.02 10.10
N GLY A 50 -15.27 13.20 10.48
CA GLY A 50 -13.91 13.43 10.95
C GLY A 50 -13.79 14.69 11.77
N THR A 51 -12.54 15.01 12.08
CA THR A 51 -12.15 16.22 12.79
C THR A 51 -10.94 16.84 12.10
N VAL A 52 -11.00 18.15 11.88
CA VAL A 52 -9.86 18.98 11.53
C VAL A 52 -9.43 19.72 12.78
N LYS A 53 -8.17 19.59 13.17
CA LYS A 53 -7.58 20.38 14.24
C LYS A 53 -6.89 21.59 13.64
N THR A 54 -7.34 22.76 14.03
CA THR A 54 -6.75 24.05 13.59
C THR A 54 -6.20 24.82 14.77
N THR A 55 -5.50 25.92 14.50
CA THR A 55 -5.06 26.88 15.53
C THR A 55 -6.24 27.52 16.29
N ALA A 56 -7.42 27.61 15.67
CA ALA A 56 -8.65 28.10 16.30
C ALA A 56 -9.39 27.02 17.11
N GLY A 57 -8.95 25.76 17.04
CA GLY A 57 -9.55 24.62 17.74
C GLY A 57 -10.03 23.51 16.78
N PRO A 58 -10.56 22.42 17.33
CA PRO A 58 -11.05 21.29 16.54
C PRO A 58 -12.43 21.59 15.92
N GLU A 59 -12.60 21.24 14.66
CA GLU A 59 -13.85 21.34 13.92
C GLU A 59 -14.29 19.99 13.36
N LYS A 60 -15.56 19.64 13.53
CA LYS A 60 -16.14 18.42 12.95
C LYS A 60 -16.42 18.61 11.47
N ILE A 61 -16.10 17.58 10.68
CA ILE A 61 -16.36 17.55 9.25
C ILE A 61 -17.17 16.31 8.88
N ARG A 62 -17.97 16.43 7.82
CA ARG A 62 -18.62 15.29 7.15
C ARG A 62 -18.04 15.16 5.76
N CYS A 63 -17.67 13.94 5.38
CA CYS A 63 -17.03 13.67 4.12
C CYS A 63 -17.77 12.60 3.33
N LYS A 64 -17.76 12.77 2.01
CA LYS A 64 -18.12 11.75 1.01
C LYS A 64 -16.98 11.63 0.03
N VAL A 65 -16.63 10.41 -0.34
CA VAL A 65 -15.60 10.16 -1.34
C VAL A 65 -16.09 9.11 -2.33
N HIS A 66 -15.79 9.35 -3.58
CA HIS A 66 -15.91 8.39 -4.66
C HIS A 66 -14.53 8.01 -5.16
N TYR A 67 -14.26 6.70 -5.23
CA TYR A 67 -13.04 6.17 -5.81
C TYR A 67 -13.36 5.41 -7.09
N ASP A 68 -12.82 5.91 -8.20
CA ASP A 68 -12.79 5.24 -9.50
C ASP A 68 -11.46 4.52 -9.66
N VAL A 69 -11.52 3.19 -9.69
CA VAL A 69 -10.34 2.34 -9.80
C VAL A 69 -10.32 1.71 -11.18
N ALA A 70 -9.31 2.02 -11.98
CA ALA A 70 -9.18 1.49 -13.33
C ALA A 70 -9.02 -0.04 -13.33
N SER A 71 -9.37 -0.66 -14.46
CA SER A 71 -9.22 -2.10 -14.70
C SER A 71 -7.82 -2.58 -14.29
N GLY A 72 -7.80 -3.62 -13.46
CA GLY A 72 -6.57 -4.15 -12.90
C GLY A 72 -6.07 -3.45 -11.63
N GLY A 73 -6.73 -2.39 -11.14
CA GLY A 73 -6.42 -1.76 -9.85
C GLY A 73 -5.12 -0.95 -9.78
N ALA A 74 -4.48 -0.66 -10.93
CA ALA A 74 -3.18 0.03 -10.97
C ALA A 74 -3.30 1.56 -10.90
N SER A 75 -4.48 2.14 -11.12
CA SER A 75 -4.71 3.57 -10.97
C SER A 75 -6.01 3.85 -10.23
N LEU A 76 -6.03 4.97 -9.53
CA LEU A 76 -7.16 5.40 -8.72
C LEU A 76 -7.40 6.88 -8.96
N GLY A 77 -8.64 7.20 -9.33
CA GLY A 77 -9.21 8.53 -9.29
C GLY A 77 -9.99 8.72 -7.99
N GLN A 78 -9.94 9.89 -7.41
CA GLN A 78 -10.67 10.22 -6.18
C GLN A 78 -11.38 11.56 -6.35
N ILE A 79 -12.63 11.62 -5.87
CA ILE A 79 -13.36 12.86 -5.64
C ILE A 79 -13.80 12.84 -4.18
N LEU A 80 -13.18 13.69 -3.36
CA LEU A 80 -13.47 13.84 -1.94
C LEU A 80 -14.18 15.18 -1.71
N ASN A 81 -15.36 15.14 -1.11
CA ASN A 81 -16.11 16.30 -0.69
C ASN A 81 -16.26 16.27 0.83
N CYS A 82 -15.75 17.29 1.50
CA CYS A 82 -15.94 17.48 2.94
C CYS A 82 -16.59 18.83 3.23
N ALA A 83 -17.43 18.86 4.25
CA ALA A 83 -18.04 20.09 4.73
C ALA A 83 -18.08 20.14 6.26
N SER A 84 -17.95 21.36 6.78
CA SER A 84 -18.12 21.70 8.17
C SER A 84 -19.10 22.88 8.32
N ALA A 85 -19.17 23.46 9.52
CA ALA A 85 -19.95 24.68 9.73
C ALA A 85 -19.32 25.90 9.04
N SER A 86 -17.99 25.95 8.94
CA SER A 86 -17.24 27.12 8.47
C SER A 86 -16.73 27.01 7.05
N TYR A 87 -16.58 25.80 6.46
CA TYR A 87 -16.04 25.66 5.11
C TYR A 87 -16.48 24.41 4.37
N LYS A 88 -16.27 24.43 3.04
CA LYS A 88 -16.37 23.31 2.15
C LYS A 88 -15.04 23.05 1.47
N LEU A 89 -14.76 21.81 1.19
CA LEU A 89 -13.54 21.33 0.56
C LEU A 89 -13.92 20.30 -0.50
N GLU A 90 -13.42 20.48 -1.72
CA GLU A 90 -13.48 19.46 -2.77
C GLU A 90 -12.09 19.17 -3.27
N ILE A 91 -11.62 17.94 -3.04
CA ILE A 91 -10.33 17.45 -3.53
C ILE A 91 -10.55 16.41 -4.61
N ARG A 92 -9.89 16.60 -5.74
CA ARG A 92 -9.77 15.60 -6.79
C ARG A 92 -8.33 15.13 -6.86
N SER A 93 -8.12 13.83 -6.92
CA SER A 93 -6.77 13.28 -7.11
C SER A 93 -6.77 12.15 -8.13
N LYS A 94 -5.63 11.98 -8.78
CA LYS A 94 -5.38 10.86 -9.68
C LYS A 94 -3.98 10.33 -9.40
N VAL A 95 -3.90 9.05 -9.04
CA VAL A 95 -2.65 8.38 -8.73
C VAL A 95 -2.50 7.10 -9.53
N ALA A 96 -1.25 6.71 -9.78
CA ALA A 96 -0.91 5.44 -10.41
C ALA A 96 0.11 4.69 -9.56
N ALA A 97 -0.04 3.36 -9.50
CA ALA A 97 0.86 2.45 -8.79
C ALA A 97 1.89 1.85 -9.74
N LYS A 98 3.11 1.68 -9.23
CA LYS A 98 4.18 0.89 -9.83
C LYS A 98 4.79 0.01 -8.74
N GLY A 99 4.44 -1.27 -8.74
CA GLY A 99 4.72 -2.16 -7.61
C GLY A 99 4.02 -1.67 -6.34
N THR A 100 4.75 -1.56 -5.26
CA THR A 100 4.25 -1.07 -3.96
C THR A 100 4.30 0.46 -3.82
N ARG A 101 4.76 1.20 -4.83
CA ARG A 101 4.81 2.67 -4.80
C ARG A 101 3.67 3.25 -5.61
N PHE A 102 3.20 4.41 -5.20
CA PHE A 102 2.27 5.21 -5.99
C PHE A 102 2.73 6.66 -6.06
N SER A 103 2.30 7.35 -7.11
CA SER A 103 2.45 8.80 -7.26
C SER A 103 1.32 9.37 -8.11
N GLY A 104 1.08 10.64 -7.96
CA GLY A 104 0.07 11.36 -8.72
C GLY A 104 -0.05 12.81 -8.33
N LYS A 105 -1.19 13.39 -8.72
CA LYS A 105 -1.51 14.79 -8.45
C LYS A 105 -2.83 14.89 -7.71
N TRP A 106 -2.98 15.95 -6.95
CA TRP A 106 -4.24 16.37 -6.34
C TRP A 106 -4.51 17.85 -6.67
N ASN A 107 -5.80 18.19 -6.64
CA ASN A 107 -6.30 19.54 -6.83
C ASN A 107 -7.42 19.78 -5.81
N GLU A 108 -7.33 20.85 -5.05
CA GLU A 108 -8.41 21.38 -4.23
C GLU A 108 -9.14 22.47 -5.05
N ILE A 109 -10.40 22.15 -5.41
CA ILE A 109 -11.18 22.91 -6.40
C ILE A 109 -11.62 24.27 -5.84
N THR A 110 -11.94 24.35 -4.56
CA THR A 110 -12.53 25.55 -3.93
C THR A 110 -11.53 26.73 -3.87
N ARG A 111 -10.23 26.41 -3.74
CA ARG A 111 -9.14 27.40 -3.63
C ARG A 111 -8.16 27.38 -4.79
N ASP A 112 -8.46 26.56 -5.82
CA ASP A 112 -7.59 26.36 -6.99
C ASP A 112 -6.12 26.02 -6.62
N THR A 113 -5.98 25.12 -5.65
CA THR A 113 -4.66 24.70 -5.16
C THR A 113 -4.34 23.31 -5.68
N ILE A 114 -3.15 23.15 -6.25
CA ILE A 114 -2.66 21.90 -6.79
C ILE A 114 -1.40 21.43 -6.08
N GLY A 115 -1.15 20.13 -6.15
CA GLY A 115 0.07 19.55 -5.59
C GLY A 115 0.31 18.12 -6.05
N ASN A 116 1.33 17.51 -5.45
CA ASN A 116 1.69 16.14 -5.72
C ASN A 116 1.38 15.26 -4.51
N ILE A 117 1.15 13.99 -4.77
CA ILE A 117 1.01 12.95 -3.76
C ILE A 117 1.85 11.77 -4.18
N SER A 118 2.57 11.18 -3.23
CA SER A 118 3.35 9.96 -3.46
C SER A 118 3.45 9.12 -2.20
N GLY A 119 3.76 7.83 -2.35
CA GLY A 119 3.91 6.99 -1.18
C GLY A 119 4.03 5.50 -1.49
N THR A 120 3.69 4.70 -0.49
CA THR A 120 3.73 3.25 -0.55
C THR A 120 2.36 2.65 -0.24
N ILE A 121 2.08 1.55 -0.91
CA ILE A 121 0.89 0.73 -0.70
C ILE A 121 1.29 -0.41 0.24
N THR A 122 0.45 -0.67 1.23
CA THR A 122 0.58 -1.75 2.19
C THR A 122 -0.60 -2.72 2.05
N ASP A 123 -0.55 -3.85 2.71
CA ASP A 123 -1.64 -4.85 2.67
C ASP A 123 -2.97 -4.29 3.19
N THR A 124 -2.92 -3.32 4.10
CA THR A 124 -4.10 -2.74 4.77
C THR A 124 -4.38 -1.30 4.40
N GLY A 125 -3.62 -0.70 3.46
CA GLY A 125 -3.84 0.70 3.09
C GLY A 125 -2.66 1.36 2.40
N ILE A 126 -2.48 2.65 2.65
CA ILE A 126 -1.39 3.45 2.07
C ILE A 126 -0.75 4.37 3.11
N ARG A 127 0.53 4.67 2.89
CA ARG A 127 1.26 5.74 3.56
C ARG A 127 1.89 6.64 2.51
N GLY A 128 1.78 7.95 2.67
CA GLY A 128 2.26 8.88 1.66
C GLY A 128 2.58 10.25 2.20
N LYS A 129 3.14 11.03 1.29
CA LYS A 129 3.36 12.47 1.45
C LYS A 129 2.50 13.22 0.45
N ILE A 130 1.98 14.33 0.92
CA ILE A 130 1.26 15.32 0.13
C ILE A 130 2.15 16.56 0.09
N ASP A 131 2.41 17.05 -1.11
CA ASP A 131 3.14 18.30 -1.33
C ASP A 131 2.18 19.34 -1.93
N GLY A 132 2.04 20.48 -1.28
CA GLY A 132 1.26 21.62 -1.71
C GLY A 132 2.08 22.90 -1.70
N ILE A 133 1.47 24.01 -2.12
CA ILE A 133 2.12 25.32 -2.10
C ILE A 133 2.27 25.78 -0.64
N GLY A 134 3.52 25.86 -0.17
CA GLY A 134 3.84 26.34 1.18
C GLY A 134 3.64 25.31 2.31
N PHE A 135 3.22 24.07 2.02
CA PHE A 135 3.08 23.02 3.02
C PHE A 135 3.40 21.64 2.47
N THR A 136 3.72 20.73 3.38
CA THR A 136 3.73 19.29 3.12
C THR A 136 2.85 18.60 4.15
N ALA A 137 2.44 17.35 3.91
CA ALA A 137 1.74 16.56 4.91
C ALA A 137 2.12 15.09 4.82
N ASP A 138 2.24 14.46 5.98
CA ASP A 138 2.26 12.99 6.06
C ASP A 138 0.82 12.47 6.08
N MET A 139 0.55 11.45 5.26
CA MET A 139 -0.75 10.81 5.15
C MET A 139 -0.65 9.33 5.46
N ALA A 140 -1.58 8.84 6.26
CA ALA A 140 -1.82 7.42 6.46
C ALA A 140 -3.30 7.11 6.22
N MET A 141 -3.57 6.03 5.49
CA MET A 141 -4.91 5.53 5.24
C MET A 141 -4.91 4.02 5.43
N SER A 142 -5.85 3.50 6.19
CA SER A 142 -6.09 2.07 6.36
C SER A 142 -7.50 1.71 5.93
N ILE A 143 -7.67 0.48 5.43
CA ILE A 143 -8.96 -0.11 5.11
C ILE A 143 -9.08 -1.45 5.82
N GLU A 144 -10.16 -1.62 6.55
CA GLU A 144 -10.54 -2.86 7.22
C GLU A 144 -12.00 -3.16 6.87
N ALA A 145 -12.22 -4.19 6.07
CA ALA A 145 -13.52 -4.55 5.54
C ALA A 145 -14.21 -3.36 4.83
N ASN A 146 -15.25 -2.80 5.43
CA ASN A 146 -16.03 -1.67 4.92
C ASN A 146 -15.75 -0.34 5.65
N ARG A 147 -14.65 -0.27 6.43
CA ARG A 147 -14.23 0.93 7.16
C ARG A 147 -12.90 1.42 6.63
N GLN A 148 -12.79 2.73 6.44
CA GLN A 148 -11.56 3.42 6.07
C GLN A 148 -11.22 4.45 7.14
N SER A 149 -9.95 4.50 7.57
CA SER A 149 -9.43 5.53 8.46
C SER A 149 -8.35 6.31 7.74
N ILE A 150 -8.44 7.64 7.79
CA ILE A 150 -7.52 8.56 7.12
C ILE A 150 -6.97 9.51 8.18
N THR A 151 -5.64 9.66 8.22
CA THR A 151 -4.98 10.68 9.04
C THR A 151 -4.02 11.46 8.16
N ILE A 152 -4.07 12.79 8.26
CA ILE A 152 -3.19 13.71 7.55
C ILE A 152 -2.61 14.66 8.60
N ASN A 153 -1.28 14.80 8.63
CA ASN A 153 -0.56 15.68 9.54
C ASN A 153 0.24 16.69 8.70
N PRO A 154 -0.32 17.87 8.43
CA PRO A 154 0.37 18.92 7.69
C PRO A 154 1.51 19.54 8.49
N THR A 155 2.50 20.05 7.76
CA THR A 155 3.62 20.86 8.26
C THR A 155 3.86 22.03 7.29
N GLY A 156 4.40 23.15 7.79
CA GLY A 156 4.64 24.36 6.99
C GLY A 156 3.62 25.46 7.23
N ALA A 157 3.36 26.27 6.21
CA ALA A 157 2.47 27.44 6.29
C ALA A 157 0.98 27.01 6.22
N THR A 158 0.46 26.48 7.32
CA THR A 158 -0.94 26.07 7.45
C THR A 158 -1.42 26.23 8.90
N ASP A 159 -2.66 26.58 9.06
CA ASP A 159 -3.36 26.63 10.36
C ASP A 159 -3.90 25.26 10.81
N ILE A 160 -3.82 24.24 9.93
CA ILE A 160 -4.25 22.89 10.21
C ILE A 160 -3.09 22.07 10.78
N SER A 161 -3.28 21.47 11.94
CA SER A 161 -2.30 20.56 12.57
C SER A 161 -2.58 19.08 12.33
N GLN A 162 -3.86 18.71 12.14
CA GLN A 162 -4.24 17.33 11.88
C GLN A 162 -5.62 17.26 11.22
N VAL A 163 -5.78 16.31 10.31
CA VAL A 163 -7.08 15.85 9.82
C VAL A 163 -7.21 14.36 10.12
N ALA A 164 -8.31 13.97 10.77
CA ALA A 164 -8.64 12.56 11.03
C ALA A 164 -10.06 12.28 10.57
N ILE A 165 -10.25 11.29 9.67
CA ILE A 165 -11.53 10.96 9.06
C ILE A 165 -11.75 9.45 9.18
N THR A 166 -12.98 9.05 9.48
CA THR A 166 -13.43 7.66 9.39
C THR A 166 -14.60 7.59 8.43
N LEU A 167 -14.48 6.72 7.43
CA LEU A 167 -15.50 6.50 6.41
C LEU A 167 -16.00 5.07 6.47
N LYS A 168 -17.23 4.86 6.01
CA LYS A 168 -17.82 3.56 5.74
C LYS A 168 -18.22 3.48 4.28
N ARG A 169 -18.11 2.30 3.70
CA ARG A 169 -18.61 2.03 2.34
C ARG A 169 -20.14 2.12 2.32
N ILE A 170 -20.70 2.74 1.28
CA ILE A 170 -22.15 2.91 1.06
C ILE A 170 -22.59 2.28 -0.26
#